data_f1fda062ad346bcb5a91300afeb028c7
#
_entry.id   f1fda062ad346bcb5a91300afeb028c7
#
_cell.length_a   1.000
_cell.length_b   1.000
_cell.length_c   1.000
_cell.angle_alpha   90.00
_cell.angle_beta   90.00
_cell.angle_gamma   90.00
#
_symmetry.space_group_name_H-M   'P 1'
#
loop_
_entity.id
_entity.type
_entity.pdbx_description
1 polymer ?
#
loop_
_entity_poly.entity_id
_entity_poly.type
_entity_poly.pdbx_seq_one_letter_code
_entity_poly.pdbx_strand_id
1 'polypeptide(L)'
;MHARGARCYLLADMATPSHGLDPEEFRRLARMAVDIVAEHLARAAAGPVFQPMTADERHALLAQPLPSRGEPVAQSLAYARDHVLTHPMGNGHPRFFGWVNSPPSHAGVIADLLAAALNPSVAGGDHAAVYLEHCAVRWIMELVGFPEAGAMGLLASGGSAANLIGLAAARHWAAREDGWSVREEGLSGSRPRHMLYMTDEGHSCLRKAAELLGLGSASLVTVPVDDDLRMRPDKLRELVRADREAGRRPFCVAASAGTVNTGAIDPLDRIADVCDAEDLWLHVDGAYGAVAASLPELAEATAGLSRARSLAIDAHKWLSVPVECGCALVRDGALLRDAFSLVPPYLRTEEGKGFGGLPWFSEYGPQQTRGFRALKLWMTLRTAGRDGIEAMIRGNIAMAGRLMKQVDAAPDLERLAPVPLSIVCFRYVPEGARDDEARLDALNKRIMERVQSEGGAFVSSTTIRGRFALRACVLHYGTEPADVDSLVAAVRHAGAACVLETV
;
A
#
# COMPACT_ATOMS: atom_id res chain seq x y z
N MET A 1 9.22 51.93 63.01
CA MET A 1 10.33 50.95 62.94
C MET A 1 9.73 49.59 62.81
N HIS A 2 9.76 48.99 61.64
CA HIS A 2 9.93 47.55 61.42
C HIS A 2 9.94 47.34 59.90
N ALA A 3 11.15 47.14 59.37
CA ALA A 3 11.39 46.75 57.98
C ALA A 3 10.96 45.27 57.81
N ARG A 4 10.10 44.99 56.89
CA ARG A 4 9.86 43.62 56.39
C ARG A 4 10.68 43.44 55.13
N GLY A 5 11.69 42.57 55.23
CA GLY A 5 12.52 42.15 54.15
C GLY A 5 11.70 41.39 53.08
N ALA A 6 11.68 41.87 51.87
CA ALA A 6 11.24 41.13 50.73
C ALA A 6 12.21 39.97 50.44
N ARG A 7 11.79 38.73 50.67
CA ARG A 7 12.47 37.55 50.16
C ARG A 7 12.28 37.52 48.64
N CYS A 8 13.32 37.87 47.95
CA CYS A 8 13.47 37.60 46.54
C CYS A 8 13.54 36.08 46.37
N TYR A 9 12.45 35.43 45.97
CA TYR A 9 12.53 34.06 45.49
C TYR A 9 13.24 34.12 44.13
N LEU A 10 14.49 33.73 44.10
CA LEU A 10 15.20 33.30 42.92
C LEU A 10 14.34 32.19 42.30
N LEU A 11 13.66 32.53 41.21
CA LEU A 11 13.14 31.55 40.26
C LEU A 11 14.37 30.82 39.71
N ALA A 12 14.71 29.70 40.38
CA ALA A 12 15.66 28.74 39.84
C ALA A 12 15.17 28.36 38.45
N ASP A 13 16.09 28.34 37.51
CA ASP A 13 15.96 27.85 36.13
C ASP A 13 14.83 26.81 35.97
N MET A 14 13.64 27.27 35.65
CA MET A 14 12.66 26.44 35.01
C MET A 14 13.19 26.26 33.57
N ALA A 15 13.86 25.12 33.32
CA ALA A 15 14.22 24.70 32.00
C ALA A 15 13.00 24.93 31.09
N THR A 16 13.13 25.78 30.11
CA THR A 16 12.11 26.04 29.09
C THR A 16 11.64 24.69 28.58
N PRO A 17 10.32 24.39 28.53
CA PRO A 17 9.85 23.11 28.01
C PRO A 17 10.51 22.85 26.66
N SER A 18 11.18 21.74 26.53
CA SER A 18 12.16 21.39 25.49
C SER A 18 11.59 21.16 24.10
N HIS A 19 10.48 21.78 23.72
CA HIS A 19 9.85 21.59 22.40
C HIS A 19 10.39 22.54 21.32
N GLY A 20 11.17 23.57 21.68
CA GLY A 20 11.78 24.50 20.74
C GLY A 20 13.30 24.54 20.92
N LEU A 21 14.04 24.32 19.85
CA LEU A 21 15.47 24.56 19.77
C LEU A 21 15.69 25.97 19.21
N ASP A 22 16.80 26.61 19.57
CA ASP A 22 17.20 27.80 18.86
C ASP A 22 17.55 27.48 17.39
N PRO A 23 17.45 28.43 16.46
CA PRO A 23 17.61 28.15 15.04
C PRO A 23 19.00 27.58 14.65
N GLU A 24 20.07 27.93 15.34
CA GLU A 24 21.39 27.42 15.02
C GLU A 24 21.57 25.99 15.51
N GLU A 25 21.09 25.68 16.71
CA GLU A 25 21.10 24.32 17.25
C GLU A 25 20.19 23.40 16.41
N PHE A 26 18.98 23.86 16.02
CA PHE A 26 18.13 23.13 15.08
C PHE A 26 18.86 22.83 13.78
N ARG A 27 19.54 23.84 13.18
CA ARG A 27 20.28 23.66 11.94
C ARG A 27 21.41 22.63 12.08
N ARG A 28 22.14 22.68 13.19
CA ARG A 28 23.23 21.73 13.49
C ARG A 28 22.70 20.30 13.58
N LEU A 29 21.64 20.08 14.34
CA LEU A 29 21.03 18.76 14.55
C LEU A 29 20.35 18.22 13.28
N ALA A 30 19.70 19.10 12.50
CA ALA A 30 19.07 18.72 11.23
C ALA A 30 20.13 18.26 10.22
N ARG A 31 21.30 18.93 10.14
CA ARG A 31 22.42 18.46 9.31
C ARG A 31 22.91 17.08 9.75
N MET A 32 23.10 16.87 11.06
CA MET A 32 23.48 15.55 11.61
C MET A 32 22.45 14.47 11.23
N ALA A 33 21.17 14.76 11.32
CA ALA A 33 20.12 13.82 10.91
C ALA A 33 20.15 13.51 9.40
N VAL A 34 20.37 14.54 8.56
CA VAL A 34 20.51 14.37 7.11
C VAL A 34 21.73 13.50 6.77
N ASP A 35 22.88 13.72 7.45
CA ASP A 35 24.09 12.91 7.24
C ASP A 35 23.83 11.43 7.60
N ILE A 36 23.16 11.16 8.74
CA ILE A 36 22.75 9.80 9.15
C ILE A 36 21.86 9.15 8.08
N VAL A 37 20.85 9.87 7.57
CA VAL A 37 19.94 9.36 6.52
C VAL A 37 20.70 9.10 5.22
N ALA A 38 21.58 10.02 4.80
CA ALA A 38 22.38 9.87 3.59
C ALA A 38 23.30 8.64 3.67
N GLU A 39 23.96 8.44 4.81
CA GLU A 39 24.78 7.23 5.05
C GLU A 39 23.94 5.94 5.04
N HIS A 40 22.75 5.95 5.66
CA HIS A 40 21.86 4.81 5.65
C HIS A 40 21.44 4.44 4.22
N LEU A 41 20.99 5.40 3.43
CA LEU A 41 20.59 5.18 2.04
C LEU A 41 21.76 4.71 1.17
N ALA A 42 22.95 5.27 1.34
CA ALA A 42 24.15 4.86 0.60
C ALA A 42 24.60 3.42 0.93
N ARG A 43 24.36 2.96 2.14
CA ARG A 43 24.76 1.62 2.62
C ARG A 43 23.68 0.55 2.41
N ALA A 44 22.44 0.93 2.05
CA ALA A 44 21.32 0.02 1.98
C ALA A 44 21.57 -1.21 1.07
N ALA A 45 22.36 -1.05 -0.01
CA ALA A 45 22.72 -2.14 -0.94
C ALA A 45 23.98 -2.94 -0.55
N ALA A 46 24.74 -2.51 0.46
CA ALA A 46 26.06 -3.07 0.76
C ALA A 46 26.05 -4.13 1.87
N GLY A 47 24.98 -4.21 2.65
CA GLY A 47 24.83 -5.13 3.79
C GLY A 47 24.00 -6.37 3.46
N PRO A 48 23.65 -7.16 4.47
CA PRO A 48 22.64 -8.21 4.33
C PRO A 48 21.28 -7.56 4.02
N VAL A 49 20.46 -8.25 3.21
CA VAL A 49 19.10 -7.75 2.87
C VAL A 49 18.23 -7.66 4.11
N PHE A 50 18.35 -8.62 4.99
CA PHE A 50 17.63 -8.66 6.27
C PHE A 50 18.57 -9.15 7.36
N GLN A 51 18.53 -8.49 8.49
CA GLN A 51 19.29 -8.84 9.68
C GLN A 51 18.33 -8.95 10.86
N PRO A 52 18.02 -10.17 11.34
CA PRO A 52 17.13 -10.34 12.50
C PRO A 52 17.76 -9.73 13.75
N MET A 53 16.94 -9.10 14.58
CA MET A 53 17.33 -8.66 15.90
C MET A 53 17.53 -9.88 16.83
N THR A 54 18.54 -9.83 17.69
CA THR A 54 18.70 -10.77 18.79
C THR A 54 17.61 -10.59 19.85
N ALA A 55 17.46 -11.57 20.76
CA ALA A 55 16.52 -11.47 21.86
C ALA A 55 16.83 -10.27 22.79
N ASP A 56 18.12 -10.03 23.06
CA ASP A 56 18.57 -8.93 23.93
C ASP A 56 18.32 -7.56 23.28
N GLU A 57 18.59 -7.38 22.00
CA GLU A 57 18.30 -6.16 21.27
C GLU A 57 16.80 -5.84 21.27
N ARG A 58 15.94 -6.86 21.00
CA ARG A 58 14.48 -6.69 21.10
C ARG A 58 14.05 -6.30 22.51
N HIS A 59 14.61 -6.96 23.53
CA HIS A 59 14.30 -6.63 24.93
C HIS A 59 14.74 -5.22 25.26
N ALA A 60 15.92 -4.79 24.85
CA ALA A 60 16.44 -3.45 25.08
C ALA A 60 15.53 -2.35 24.49
N LEU A 61 14.93 -2.58 23.31
CA LEU A 61 13.97 -1.64 22.71
C LEU A 61 12.62 -1.64 23.45
N LEU A 62 12.12 -2.83 23.82
CA LEU A 62 10.78 -2.99 24.43
C LEU A 62 10.74 -2.55 25.89
N ALA A 63 11.84 -2.70 26.64
CA ALA A 63 11.89 -2.47 28.08
C ALA A 63 12.27 -1.02 28.46
N GLN A 64 12.39 -0.11 27.48
CA GLN A 64 12.71 1.28 27.77
C GLN A 64 11.62 1.95 28.60
N PRO A 65 11.94 2.50 29.79
CA PRO A 65 10.98 3.27 30.55
C PRO A 65 10.74 4.64 29.90
N LEU A 66 9.59 5.24 30.16
CA LEU A 66 9.40 6.66 29.82
C LEU A 66 10.45 7.50 30.58
N PRO A 67 11.28 8.28 29.89
CA PRO A 67 12.31 9.10 30.55
C PRO A 67 11.68 10.11 31.51
N SER A 68 12.15 10.15 32.76
CA SER A 68 11.71 11.14 33.74
C SER A 68 12.33 12.53 33.51
N ARG A 69 13.43 12.58 32.77
CA ARG A 69 14.10 13.81 32.31
C ARG A 69 14.40 13.71 30.83
N GLY A 70 14.28 14.83 30.11
CA GLY A 70 14.67 14.90 28.69
C GLY A 70 16.18 14.71 28.52
N GLU A 71 16.55 14.21 27.36
CA GLU A 71 17.95 14.07 26.92
C GLU A 71 18.23 15.00 25.73
N PRO A 72 19.50 15.34 25.47
CA PRO A 72 19.87 16.08 24.25
C PRO A 72 19.46 15.33 22.99
N VAL A 73 18.88 16.02 22.00
CA VAL A 73 18.44 15.43 20.72
C VAL A 73 19.57 14.68 20.01
N ALA A 74 20.84 15.13 20.16
CA ALA A 74 22.00 14.44 19.59
C ALA A 74 22.17 13.00 20.14
N GLN A 75 21.82 12.75 21.41
CA GLN A 75 21.85 11.40 21.99
C GLN A 75 20.76 10.51 21.41
N SER A 76 19.53 11.04 21.27
CA SER A 76 18.44 10.31 20.61
C SER A 76 18.75 10.00 19.14
N LEU A 77 19.40 10.92 18.40
CA LEU A 77 19.88 10.69 17.03
C LEU A 77 20.94 9.58 16.97
N ALA A 78 21.90 9.60 17.89
CA ALA A 78 22.93 8.56 17.98
C ALA A 78 22.30 7.20 18.31
N TYR A 79 21.37 7.15 19.26
CA TYR A 79 20.64 5.94 19.60
C TYR A 79 19.85 5.38 18.40
N ALA A 80 19.13 6.23 17.68
CA ALA A 80 18.39 5.82 16.49
C ALA A 80 19.32 5.27 15.41
N ARG A 81 20.45 5.91 15.15
CA ARG A 81 21.48 5.45 14.20
C ARG A 81 21.99 4.06 14.60
N ASP A 82 22.34 3.85 15.87
CA ASP A 82 23.08 2.69 16.34
C ASP A 82 22.18 1.47 16.65
N HIS A 83 20.89 1.70 16.98
CA HIS A 83 19.97 0.63 17.42
C HIS A 83 18.70 0.47 16.58
N VAL A 84 18.28 1.49 15.80
CA VAL A 84 17.07 1.41 14.98
C VAL A 84 17.42 1.22 13.51
N LEU A 85 18.29 2.07 12.95
CA LEU A 85 18.64 2.03 11.53
C LEU A 85 19.53 0.85 11.14
N THR A 86 20.10 0.15 12.11
CA THR A 86 20.90 -1.08 11.91
C THR A 86 20.04 -2.32 11.64
N HIS A 87 18.73 -2.27 11.93
CA HIS A 87 17.80 -3.37 11.70
C HIS A 87 16.61 -2.93 10.82
N PRO A 88 16.85 -2.52 9.56
CA PRO A 88 15.79 -2.14 8.65
C PRO A 88 14.98 -3.36 8.21
N MET A 89 13.77 -3.13 7.71
CA MET A 89 12.94 -4.18 7.10
C MET A 89 13.61 -4.84 5.87
N GLY A 90 14.53 -4.14 5.22
CA GLY A 90 15.28 -4.62 4.08
C GLY A 90 14.83 -4.09 2.71
N ASN A 91 13.67 -3.45 2.63
CA ASN A 91 13.11 -2.95 1.36
C ASN A 91 13.94 -1.84 0.67
N GLY A 92 14.94 -1.27 1.33
CA GLY A 92 15.96 -0.40 0.73
C GLY A 92 17.05 -1.15 -0.05
N HIS A 93 17.11 -2.48 0.01
CA HIS A 93 18.11 -3.29 -0.67
C HIS A 93 17.58 -3.81 -2.03
N PRO A 94 18.33 -3.76 -3.16
CA PRO A 94 17.85 -4.20 -4.48
C PRO A 94 17.54 -5.70 -4.58
N ARG A 95 18.02 -6.54 -3.66
CA ARG A 95 17.69 -7.97 -3.53
C ARG A 95 16.58 -8.28 -2.53
N PHE A 96 15.81 -7.26 -2.13
CA PHE A 96 14.60 -7.45 -1.36
C PHE A 96 13.41 -7.68 -2.31
N PHE A 97 12.90 -8.89 -2.36
CA PHE A 97 11.78 -9.31 -3.19
C PHE A 97 10.54 -9.69 -2.36
N GLY A 98 10.51 -9.30 -1.10
CA GLY A 98 9.41 -9.60 -0.19
C GLY A 98 8.18 -8.71 -0.41
N TRP A 99 7.00 -9.30 -0.28
CA TRP A 99 5.70 -8.65 -0.34
C TRP A 99 5.54 -7.68 -1.52
N VAL A 100 4.92 -6.51 -1.32
CA VAL A 100 4.77 -5.44 -2.33
C VAL A 100 5.29 -4.14 -1.72
N ASN A 101 6.57 -4.10 -1.44
CA ASN A 101 7.24 -2.99 -0.77
C ASN A 101 8.42 -2.49 -1.61
N SER A 102 8.43 -1.20 -1.88
CA SER A 102 9.50 -0.50 -2.59
C SER A 102 10.45 0.24 -1.64
N PRO A 103 11.64 0.62 -2.09
CA PRO A 103 12.45 1.63 -1.39
C PRO A 103 11.78 3.00 -1.48
N PRO A 104 12.05 3.93 -0.55
CA PRO A 104 11.55 5.29 -0.65
C PRO A 104 12.28 6.06 -1.76
N SER A 105 11.57 6.92 -2.50
CA SER A 105 12.23 7.93 -3.33
C SER A 105 12.95 8.95 -2.44
N HIS A 106 14.16 9.35 -2.82
CA HIS A 106 14.93 10.35 -2.05
C HIS A 106 14.21 11.71 -1.99
N ALA A 107 13.54 12.10 -3.08
CA ALA A 107 12.72 13.31 -3.11
C ALA A 107 11.55 13.23 -2.10
N GLY A 108 10.95 12.05 -1.94
CA GLY A 108 9.89 11.81 -0.95
C GLY A 108 10.39 11.91 0.49
N VAL A 109 11.60 11.42 0.79
CA VAL A 109 12.22 11.54 2.12
C VAL A 109 12.44 13.01 2.49
N ILE A 110 12.98 13.81 1.56
CA ILE A 110 13.15 15.26 1.75
C ILE A 110 11.80 15.96 1.94
N ALA A 111 10.79 15.55 1.18
CA ALA A 111 9.45 16.10 1.30
C ALA A 111 8.81 15.83 2.67
N ASP A 112 9.01 14.65 3.26
CA ASP A 112 8.50 14.34 4.59
C ASP A 112 9.13 15.23 5.69
N LEU A 113 10.41 15.59 5.57
CA LEU A 113 11.04 16.57 6.46
C LEU A 113 10.35 17.94 6.36
N LEU A 114 10.08 18.42 5.14
CA LEU A 114 9.38 19.68 4.91
C LEU A 114 7.92 19.63 5.38
N ALA A 115 7.23 18.52 5.13
CA ALA A 115 5.85 18.33 5.56
C ALA A 115 5.72 18.31 7.09
N ALA A 116 6.67 17.68 7.79
CA ALA A 116 6.73 17.66 9.25
C ALA A 116 6.97 19.07 9.83
N ALA A 117 7.87 19.87 9.20
CA ALA A 117 8.12 21.23 9.64
C ALA A 117 6.93 22.16 9.42
N LEU A 118 6.18 21.98 8.33
CA LEU A 118 4.97 22.77 8.06
C LEU A 118 3.79 22.32 8.93
N ASN A 119 3.69 21.02 9.23
CA ASN A 119 2.71 20.38 10.10
C ASN A 119 1.23 20.80 9.90
N PRO A 120 0.70 20.87 8.66
CA PRO A 120 -0.68 21.26 8.43
C PRO A 120 -1.65 20.09 8.63
N SER A 121 -2.88 20.37 9.05
CA SER A 121 -3.98 19.43 8.84
C SER A 121 -4.58 19.64 7.46
N VAL A 122 -4.49 18.63 6.59
CA VAL A 122 -5.06 18.68 5.23
C VAL A 122 -6.52 18.19 5.24
N ALA A 123 -7.28 18.62 6.26
CA ALA A 123 -8.72 18.37 6.33
C ALA A 123 -9.48 19.24 5.32
N GLY A 124 -9.04 20.48 5.14
CA GLY A 124 -9.61 21.48 4.26
C GLY A 124 -9.07 22.87 4.58
N GLY A 125 -9.67 23.89 3.99
CA GLY A 125 -9.27 25.28 4.19
C GLY A 125 -8.40 25.84 3.05
N ASP A 126 -8.16 27.14 3.07
CA ASP A 126 -7.45 27.87 2.02
C ASP A 126 -5.95 27.93 2.32
N HIS A 127 -5.25 26.81 2.10
CA HIS A 127 -3.80 26.73 2.23
C HIS A 127 -3.16 25.75 1.23
N ALA A 128 -1.90 25.98 0.89
CA ALA A 128 -1.18 25.30 -0.19
C ALA A 128 -1.24 23.76 -0.13
N ALA A 129 -1.23 23.15 1.07
CA ALA A 129 -1.23 21.70 1.22
C ALA A 129 -2.54 21.08 0.69
N VAL A 130 -3.68 21.74 0.82
CA VAL A 130 -4.99 21.30 0.28
C VAL A 130 -4.94 21.29 -1.24
N TYR A 131 -4.51 22.39 -1.85
CA TYR A 131 -4.44 22.51 -3.32
C TYR A 131 -3.42 21.54 -3.92
N LEU A 132 -2.32 21.28 -3.20
CA LEU A 132 -1.32 20.32 -3.64
C LEU A 132 -1.87 18.89 -3.62
N GLU A 133 -2.75 18.54 -2.67
CA GLU A 133 -3.40 17.23 -2.66
C GLU A 133 -4.35 17.07 -3.85
N HIS A 134 -5.16 18.07 -4.17
CA HIS A 134 -5.98 18.07 -5.39
C HIS A 134 -5.13 17.89 -6.65
N CYS A 135 -4.01 18.60 -6.75
CA CYS A 135 -3.08 18.48 -7.88
C CYS A 135 -2.50 17.05 -7.97
N ALA A 136 -1.99 16.51 -6.87
CA ALA A 136 -1.37 15.20 -6.83
C ALA A 136 -2.37 14.07 -7.12
N VAL A 137 -3.59 14.17 -6.62
CA VAL A 137 -4.69 13.23 -6.91
C VAL A 137 -5.04 13.26 -8.39
N ARG A 138 -5.15 14.44 -9.01
CA ARG A 138 -5.38 14.57 -10.46
C ARG A 138 -4.26 13.93 -11.27
N TRP A 139 -2.99 14.10 -10.88
CA TRP A 139 -1.87 13.44 -11.55
C TRP A 139 -1.95 11.91 -11.45
N ILE A 140 -2.44 11.36 -10.33
CA ILE A 140 -2.70 9.93 -10.22
C ILE A 140 -3.83 9.51 -11.17
N MET A 141 -4.95 10.26 -11.24
CA MET A 141 -6.03 9.99 -12.20
C MET A 141 -5.50 9.94 -13.64
N GLU A 142 -4.72 10.94 -14.03
CA GLU A 142 -4.09 11.02 -15.35
C GLU A 142 -3.14 9.86 -15.62
N LEU A 143 -2.32 9.47 -14.63
CA LEU A 143 -1.34 8.40 -14.76
C LEU A 143 -2.00 7.05 -15.04
N VAL A 144 -3.14 6.78 -14.40
CA VAL A 144 -3.86 5.49 -14.50
C VAL A 144 -5.05 5.52 -15.47
N GLY A 145 -5.28 6.64 -16.17
CA GLY A 145 -6.39 6.78 -17.11
C GLY A 145 -7.78 6.80 -16.44
N PHE A 146 -7.87 7.22 -15.18
CA PHE A 146 -9.16 7.38 -14.49
C PHE A 146 -9.81 8.71 -14.89
N PRO A 147 -11.12 8.74 -15.26
CA PRO A 147 -11.77 9.98 -15.70
C PRO A 147 -11.82 11.05 -14.61
N GLU A 148 -11.41 12.28 -14.94
CA GLU A 148 -11.40 13.43 -14.01
C GLU A 148 -12.77 14.10 -13.85
N ALA A 149 -13.58 14.13 -14.92
CA ALA A 149 -14.83 14.89 -14.95
C ALA A 149 -15.84 14.38 -13.90
N GLY A 150 -16.16 15.22 -12.91
CA GLY A 150 -17.05 14.88 -11.81
C GLY A 150 -16.45 13.95 -10.75
N ALA A 151 -15.24 13.45 -10.98
CA ALA A 151 -14.55 12.55 -10.04
C ALA A 151 -13.97 13.31 -8.85
N MET A 152 -13.81 12.60 -7.76
CA MET A 152 -13.08 13.05 -6.57
C MET A 152 -12.14 11.95 -6.08
N GLY A 153 -11.01 12.38 -5.54
CA GLY A 153 -10.09 11.47 -4.87
C GLY A 153 -9.47 12.12 -3.65
N LEU A 154 -8.93 11.28 -2.77
CA LEU A 154 -8.22 11.73 -1.58
C LEU A 154 -7.10 10.77 -1.21
N LEU A 155 -6.05 11.31 -0.61
CA LEU A 155 -4.96 10.50 -0.09
C LEU A 155 -5.35 9.89 1.27
N ALA A 156 -5.04 8.63 1.44
CA ALA A 156 -5.34 7.82 2.62
C ALA A 156 -4.07 7.15 3.18
N SER A 157 -4.19 6.48 4.32
CA SER A 157 -3.07 5.77 4.95
C SER A 157 -2.55 4.56 4.16
N GLY A 158 -3.29 4.10 3.14
CA GLY A 158 -2.88 2.98 2.30
C GLY A 158 -4.07 2.31 1.63
N GLY A 159 -3.81 1.27 0.82
CA GLY A 159 -4.80 0.55 0.02
C GLY A 159 -5.97 0.04 0.84
N SER A 160 -5.74 -0.42 2.06
CA SER A 160 -6.85 -0.86 2.93
C SER A 160 -7.85 0.26 3.23
N ALA A 161 -7.37 1.47 3.51
CA ALA A 161 -8.24 2.63 3.73
C ALA A 161 -8.87 3.12 2.41
N ALA A 162 -8.12 3.08 1.31
CA ALA A 162 -8.63 3.45 -0.01
C ALA A 162 -9.74 2.50 -0.48
N ASN A 163 -9.56 1.18 -0.33
CA ASN A 163 -10.58 0.17 -0.61
C ASN A 163 -11.82 0.36 0.29
N LEU A 164 -11.62 0.63 1.59
CA LEU A 164 -12.73 0.90 2.52
C LEU A 164 -13.57 2.10 2.06
N ILE A 165 -12.93 3.20 1.61
CA ILE A 165 -13.61 4.40 1.10
C ILE A 165 -14.40 4.07 -0.17
N GLY A 166 -13.80 3.35 -1.13
CA GLY A 166 -14.47 2.94 -2.37
C GLY A 166 -15.67 2.03 -2.11
N LEU A 167 -15.54 1.06 -1.22
CA LEU A 167 -16.64 0.15 -0.84
C LEU A 167 -17.72 0.85 0.00
N ALA A 168 -17.37 1.84 0.82
CA ALA A 168 -18.35 2.65 1.54
C ALA A 168 -19.20 3.50 0.58
N ALA A 169 -18.56 4.08 -0.46
CA ALA A 169 -19.27 4.79 -1.53
C ALA A 169 -20.21 3.82 -2.30
N ALA A 170 -19.73 2.62 -2.63
CA ALA A 170 -20.53 1.59 -3.29
C ALA A 170 -21.76 1.17 -2.45
N ARG A 171 -21.57 0.94 -1.15
CA ARG A 171 -22.66 0.63 -0.22
C ARG A 171 -23.68 1.79 -0.12
N HIS A 172 -23.19 3.02 -0.03
CA HIS A 172 -24.03 4.21 0.02
C HIS A 172 -24.84 4.37 -1.27
N TRP A 173 -24.20 4.19 -2.43
CA TRP A 173 -24.87 4.17 -3.73
C TRP A 173 -25.98 3.13 -3.78
N ALA A 174 -25.70 1.88 -3.41
CA ALA A 174 -26.68 0.81 -3.46
C ALA A 174 -27.91 1.08 -2.57
N ALA A 175 -27.71 1.56 -1.35
CA ALA A 175 -28.79 1.94 -0.45
C ALA A 175 -29.67 3.06 -1.03
N ARG A 176 -29.05 4.06 -1.65
CA ARG A 176 -29.72 5.19 -2.28
C ARG A 176 -30.54 4.76 -3.51
N GLU A 177 -30.00 3.88 -4.37
CA GLU A 177 -30.75 3.30 -5.50
C GLU A 177 -31.94 2.48 -5.01
N ASP A 178 -31.84 1.81 -3.88
CA ASP A 178 -32.91 1.04 -3.25
C ASP A 178 -33.87 1.93 -2.41
N GLY A 179 -33.70 3.27 -2.42
CA GLY A 179 -34.63 4.27 -1.84
C GLY A 179 -34.54 4.45 -0.33
N TRP A 180 -33.36 4.16 0.30
CA TRP A 180 -33.14 4.31 1.74
C TRP A 180 -31.75 4.88 2.07
N SER A 181 -31.58 5.31 3.32
CA SER A 181 -30.33 5.91 3.79
C SER A 181 -29.57 5.00 4.72
N VAL A 182 -28.44 4.44 4.26
CA VAL A 182 -27.55 3.64 5.11
C VAL A 182 -26.95 4.44 6.27
N ARG A 183 -26.84 5.74 6.13
CA ARG A 183 -26.29 6.64 7.17
C ARG A 183 -27.28 6.85 8.33
N GLU A 184 -28.57 6.86 8.04
CA GLU A 184 -29.62 7.10 9.04
C GLU A 184 -30.16 5.80 9.62
N GLU A 185 -30.34 4.80 8.77
CA GLU A 185 -31.04 3.56 9.12
C GLU A 185 -30.09 2.38 9.42
N GLY A 186 -28.79 2.49 9.04
CA GLY A 186 -27.85 1.38 9.17
C GLY A 186 -28.18 0.23 8.22
N LEU A 187 -27.69 -0.98 8.52
CA LEU A 187 -27.96 -2.21 7.74
C LEU A 187 -28.98 -3.14 8.42
N SER A 188 -29.66 -2.67 9.44
CA SER A 188 -30.69 -3.45 10.16
C SER A 188 -32.01 -3.50 9.39
N GLY A 189 -32.83 -4.50 9.71
CA GLY A 189 -34.17 -4.65 9.14
C GLY A 189 -34.29 -5.84 8.18
N SER A 190 -35.48 -5.94 7.50
CA SER A 190 -35.83 -7.04 6.60
C SER A 190 -35.40 -6.83 5.15
N ARG A 191 -34.35 -6.00 4.92
CA ARG A 191 -33.87 -5.71 3.56
C ARG A 191 -33.11 -6.91 2.96
N PRO A 192 -33.14 -7.04 1.62
CA PRO A 192 -32.28 -8.01 0.92
C PRO A 192 -30.81 -7.82 1.30
N ARG A 193 -30.10 -8.92 1.52
CA ARG A 193 -28.68 -8.88 1.83
C ARG A 193 -27.91 -8.36 0.62
N HIS A 194 -27.11 -7.31 0.81
CA HIS A 194 -26.19 -6.79 -0.19
C HIS A 194 -25.04 -7.76 -0.43
N MET A 195 -24.78 -8.12 -1.70
CA MET A 195 -23.76 -9.09 -2.09
C MET A 195 -22.60 -8.39 -2.81
N LEU A 196 -21.36 -8.65 -2.34
CA LEU A 196 -20.09 -8.17 -2.89
C LEU A 196 -19.32 -9.35 -3.50
N TYR A 197 -18.97 -9.23 -4.77
CA TYR A 197 -18.27 -10.26 -5.55
C TYR A 197 -16.78 -9.96 -5.62
N MET A 198 -15.94 -10.94 -5.30
CA MET A 198 -14.50 -10.88 -5.42
C MET A 198 -13.92 -12.28 -5.64
N THR A 199 -12.66 -12.39 -6.05
CA THR A 199 -11.98 -13.69 -6.14
C THR A 199 -11.25 -14.02 -4.84
N ASP A 200 -10.82 -15.27 -4.65
CA ASP A 200 -9.91 -15.65 -3.55
C ASP A 200 -8.50 -15.06 -3.71
N GLU A 201 -8.14 -14.60 -4.92
CA GLU A 201 -6.89 -13.87 -5.19
C GLU A 201 -6.96 -12.40 -4.73
N GLY A 202 -8.16 -11.89 -4.39
CA GLY A 202 -8.36 -10.53 -3.88
C GLY A 202 -7.72 -10.33 -2.50
N HIS A 203 -7.18 -9.15 -2.27
CA HIS A 203 -6.51 -8.83 -1.01
C HIS A 203 -7.48 -8.88 0.19
N SER A 204 -7.01 -9.41 1.32
CA SER A 204 -7.79 -9.57 2.56
C SER A 204 -8.41 -8.29 3.11
N CYS A 205 -7.91 -7.10 2.71
CA CYS A 205 -8.49 -5.83 3.12
C CYS A 205 -9.92 -5.62 2.61
N LEU A 206 -10.31 -6.23 1.48
CA LEU A 206 -11.67 -6.18 0.95
C LEU A 206 -12.65 -6.90 1.89
N ARG A 207 -12.25 -8.07 2.41
CA ARG A 207 -13.03 -8.77 3.44
C ARG A 207 -13.15 -7.93 4.71
N LYS A 208 -12.03 -7.39 5.22
CA LYS A 208 -12.04 -6.50 6.38
C LYS A 208 -12.93 -5.28 6.17
N ALA A 209 -12.89 -4.68 4.98
CA ALA A 209 -13.74 -3.54 4.65
C ALA A 209 -15.22 -3.92 4.64
N ALA A 210 -15.60 -5.09 4.08
CA ALA A 210 -16.97 -5.57 4.11
C ALA A 210 -17.47 -5.82 5.54
N GLU A 211 -16.63 -6.40 6.41
CA GLU A 211 -16.93 -6.61 7.82
C GLU A 211 -17.08 -5.28 8.58
N LEU A 212 -16.15 -4.34 8.41
CA LEU A 212 -16.20 -3.00 9.04
C LEU A 212 -17.40 -2.18 8.58
N LEU A 213 -17.81 -2.32 7.32
CA LEU A 213 -18.98 -1.65 6.78
C LEU A 213 -20.31 -2.30 7.22
N GLY A 214 -20.27 -3.36 8.02
CA GLY A 214 -21.43 -4.05 8.53
C GLY A 214 -22.11 -5.00 7.53
N LEU A 215 -21.52 -5.22 6.35
CA LEU A 215 -22.03 -6.18 5.37
C LEU A 215 -21.88 -7.63 5.88
N GLY A 216 -20.79 -7.91 6.59
CA GLY A 216 -20.44 -9.22 7.09
C GLY A 216 -19.84 -10.15 6.03
N SER A 217 -19.09 -11.17 6.45
CA SER A 217 -18.45 -12.13 5.55
C SER A 217 -19.43 -12.96 4.72
N ALA A 218 -20.66 -13.16 5.21
CA ALA A 218 -21.72 -13.87 4.48
C ALA A 218 -22.26 -13.08 3.26
N SER A 219 -21.88 -11.83 3.10
CA SER A 219 -22.15 -11.00 1.91
C SER A 219 -21.08 -11.10 0.82
N LEU A 220 -19.97 -11.78 1.11
CA LEU A 220 -18.89 -11.97 0.15
C LEU A 220 -19.16 -13.23 -0.69
N VAL A 221 -19.13 -13.05 -2.00
CA VAL A 221 -19.28 -14.14 -2.98
C VAL A 221 -17.96 -14.34 -3.70
N THR A 222 -17.39 -15.52 -3.57
CA THR A 222 -16.16 -15.88 -4.27
C THR A 222 -16.47 -16.23 -5.73
N VAL A 223 -15.93 -15.44 -6.65
CA VAL A 223 -16.01 -15.72 -8.09
C VAL A 223 -14.82 -16.60 -8.48
N PRO A 224 -15.05 -17.73 -9.18
CA PRO A 224 -13.95 -18.57 -9.67
C PRO A 224 -12.98 -17.82 -10.58
N VAL A 225 -11.70 -18.22 -10.55
CA VAL A 225 -10.67 -17.73 -11.44
C VAL A 225 -10.43 -18.69 -12.63
N ASP A 226 -9.85 -18.16 -13.69
CA ASP A 226 -9.34 -18.93 -14.83
C ASP A 226 -7.95 -19.55 -14.56
N ASP A 227 -7.35 -20.14 -15.59
CA ASP A 227 -6.01 -20.74 -15.49
C ASP A 227 -4.91 -19.72 -15.25
N ASP A 228 -5.14 -18.47 -15.60
CA ASP A 228 -4.23 -17.35 -15.34
C ASP A 228 -4.51 -16.64 -13.99
N LEU A 229 -5.35 -17.24 -13.13
CA LEU A 229 -5.72 -16.69 -11.81
C LEU A 229 -6.48 -15.35 -11.89
N ARG A 230 -7.25 -15.14 -12.96
CA ARG A 230 -8.07 -13.96 -13.19
C ARG A 230 -9.55 -14.27 -12.97
N MET A 231 -10.31 -13.30 -12.48
CA MET A 231 -11.77 -13.42 -12.32
C MET A 231 -12.45 -13.89 -13.62
N ARG A 232 -13.36 -14.85 -13.54
CA ARG A 232 -14.17 -15.33 -14.66
C ARG A 232 -15.46 -14.50 -14.81
N PRO A 233 -15.59 -13.63 -15.85
CA PRO A 233 -16.80 -12.80 -16.04
C PRO A 233 -18.07 -13.59 -16.33
N ASP A 234 -17.94 -14.78 -16.96
CA ASP A 234 -19.07 -15.70 -17.18
C ASP A 234 -19.61 -16.23 -15.86
N LYS A 235 -18.72 -16.63 -14.94
CA LYS A 235 -19.12 -17.12 -13.61
C LYS A 235 -19.64 -15.99 -12.72
N LEU A 236 -19.07 -14.80 -12.83
CA LEU A 236 -19.62 -13.62 -12.15
C LEU A 236 -21.09 -13.40 -12.52
N ARG A 237 -21.42 -13.43 -13.81
CA ARG A 237 -22.80 -13.24 -14.29
C ARG A 237 -23.75 -14.33 -13.78
N GLU A 238 -23.31 -15.60 -13.78
CA GLU A 238 -24.09 -16.71 -13.24
C GLU A 238 -24.41 -16.50 -11.75
N LEU A 239 -23.40 -16.13 -10.94
CA LEU A 239 -23.55 -15.91 -9.50
C LEU A 239 -24.45 -14.71 -9.18
N VAL A 240 -24.32 -13.61 -9.93
CA VAL A 240 -25.18 -12.41 -9.79
C VAL A 240 -26.65 -12.78 -10.03
N ARG A 241 -26.96 -13.55 -11.07
CA ARG A 241 -28.32 -13.99 -11.38
C ARG A 241 -28.88 -14.91 -10.30
N ALA A 242 -28.11 -15.90 -9.86
CA ALA A 242 -28.49 -16.80 -8.79
C ALA A 242 -28.79 -16.05 -7.47
N ASP A 243 -28.01 -15.02 -7.15
CA ASP A 243 -28.24 -14.19 -5.98
C ASP A 243 -29.56 -13.39 -6.09
N ARG A 244 -29.89 -12.85 -7.26
CA ARG A 244 -31.15 -12.15 -7.49
C ARG A 244 -32.35 -13.09 -7.39
N GLU A 245 -32.26 -14.29 -7.98
CA GLU A 245 -33.31 -15.32 -7.88
C GLU A 245 -33.53 -15.77 -6.44
N ALA A 246 -32.48 -15.75 -5.61
CA ALA A 246 -32.55 -16.03 -4.18
C ALA A 246 -33.02 -14.84 -3.32
N GLY A 247 -33.43 -13.72 -3.93
CA GLY A 247 -33.91 -12.51 -3.23
C GLY A 247 -32.79 -11.70 -2.55
N ARG A 248 -31.54 -11.92 -2.95
CA ARG A 248 -30.40 -11.11 -2.50
C ARG A 248 -30.20 -9.88 -3.40
N ARG A 249 -29.44 -8.89 -2.92
CA ARG A 249 -29.16 -7.65 -3.66
C ARG A 249 -27.67 -7.61 -4.09
N PRO A 250 -27.30 -8.11 -5.29
CA PRO A 250 -26.01 -7.84 -5.88
C PRO A 250 -25.80 -6.33 -6.00
N PHE A 251 -24.63 -5.80 -5.54
CA PHE A 251 -24.39 -4.37 -5.62
C PHE A 251 -22.99 -3.98 -6.08
N CYS A 252 -21.96 -4.79 -5.80
CA CYS A 252 -20.59 -4.42 -6.07
C CYS A 252 -19.73 -5.60 -6.50
N VAL A 253 -18.88 -5.38 -7.48
CA VAL A 253 -17.78 -6.26 -7.85
C VAL A 253 -16.48 -5.58 -7.47
N ALA A 254 -15.62 -6.26 -6.70
CA ALA A 254 -14.26 -5.85 -6.41
C ALA A 254 -13.29 -6.68 -7.24
N ALA A 255 -12.84 -6.10 -8.35
CA ALA A 255 -11.83 -6.68 -9.25
C ALA A 255 -10.43 -6.22 -8.87
N SER A 256 -9.40 -6.91 -9.33
CA SER A 256 -7.99 -6.59 -9.04
C SER A 256 -7.24 -6.14 -10.28
N ALA A 257 -6.54 -5.02 -10.20
CA ALA A 257 -5.51 -4.64 -11.17
C ALA A 257 -4.13 -4.97 -10.57
N GLY A 258 -3.73 -6.23 -10.66
CA GLY A 258 -2.54 -6.79 -10.04
C GLY A 258 -2.81 -7.38 -8.66
N THR A 259 -3.18 -8.67 -8.63
CA THR A 259 -3.42 -9.40 -7.36
C THR A 259 -2.16 -9.46 -6.50
N VAL A 260 -2.34 -9.50 -5.17
CA VAL A 260 -1.22 -9.55 -4.23
C VAL A 260 -0.38 -10.83 -4.38
N ASN A 261 -0.99 -11.94 -4.76
CA ASN A 261 -0.29 -13.22 -4.88
C ASN A 261 0.60 -13.28 -6.12
N THR A 262 0.06 -13.00 -7.30
CA THR A 262 0.70 -13.29 -8.58
C THR A 262 0.86 -12.08 -9.50
N GLY A 263 0.22 -10.96 -9.15
CA GLY A 263 0.16 -9.79 -10.03
C GLY A 263 -0.86 -9.93 -11.16
N ALA A 264 -1.74 -10.94 -11.13
CA ALA A 264 -2.76 -11.13 -12.15
C ALA A 264 -3.67 -9.89 -12.26
N ILE A 265 -3.95 -9.48 -13.49
CA ILE A 265 -4.91 -8.40 -13.78
C ILE A 265 -6.20 -9.06 -14.23
N ASP A 266 -7.28 -8.83 -13.50
CA ASP A 266 -8.60 -9.29 -13.89
C ASP A 266 -9.01 -8.71 -15.27
N PRO A 267 -9.84 -9.37 -16.06
CA PRO A 267 -10.30 -8.84 -17.35
C PRO A 267 -11.30 -7.69 -17.13
N LEU A 268 -10.76 -6.53 -16.69
CA LEU A 268 -11.51 -5.41 -16.14
C LEU A 268 -12.58 -4.87 -17.08
N ASP A 269 -12.30 -4.80 -18.39
CA ASP A 269 -13.26 -4.32 -19.38
C ASP A 269 -14.45 -5.26 -19.52
N ARG A 270 -14.20 -6.59 -19.54
CA ARG A 270 -15.27 -7.61 -19.58
C ARG A 270 -16.07 -7.68 -18.27
N ILE A 271 -15.43 -7.41 -17.13
CA ILE A 271 -16.12 -7.31 -15.83
C ILE A 271 -16.98 -6.04 -15.81
N ALA A 272 -16.49 -4.95 -16.37
CA ALA A 272 -17.27 -3.72 -16.53
C ALA A 272 -18.53 -3.94 -17.38
N ASP A 273 -18.44 -4.74 -18.47
CA ASP A 273 -19.64 -5.13 -19.26
C ASP A 273 -20.68 -5.87 -18.41
N VAL A 274 -20.23 -6.73 -17.51
CA VAL A 274 -21.16 -7.41 -16.57
C VAL A 274 -21.76 -6.41 -15.58
N CYS A 275 -20.93 -5.51 -15.03
CA CYS A 275 -21.40 -4.49 -14.10
C CYS A 275 -22.41 -3.54 -14.71
N ASP A 276 -22.17 -3.10 -15.96
CA ASP A 276 -23.10 -2.22 -16.69
C ASP A 276 -24.42 -2.93 -17.01
N ALA A 277 -24.36 -4.20 -17.44
CA ALA A 277 -25.55 -5.00 -17.78
C ALA A 277 -26.40 -5.38 -16.55
N GLU A 278 -25.77 -5.55 -15.39
CA GLU A 278 -26.40 -6.03 -14.16
C GLU A 278 -26.55 -4.93 -13.09
N ASP A 279 -26.35 -3.66 -13.44
CA ASP A 279 -26.40 -2.49 -12.55
C ASP A 279 -25.62 -2.72 -11.24
N LEU A 280 -24.30 -2.94 -11.38
CA LEU A 280 -23.38 -3.16 -10.27
C LEU A 280 -22.32 -2.06 -10.20
N TRP A 281 -21.85 -1.79 -9.00
CA TRP A 281 -20.68 -0.93 -8.79
C TRP A 281 -19.40 -1.70 -9.11
N LEU A 282 -18.60 -1.25 -10.07
CA LEU A 282 -17.26 -1.76 -10.29
C LEU A 282 -16.28 -0.98 -9.39
N HIS A 283 -15.75 -1.65 -8.38
CA HIS A 283 -14.60 -1.22 -7.60
C HIS A 283 -13.35 -1.97 -8.07
N VAL A 284 -12.23 -1.29 -8.24
CA VAL A 284 -10.97 -1.94 -8.59
C VAL A 284 -9.95 -1.72 -7.48
N ASP A 285 -9.47 -2.83 -6.92
CA ASP A 285 -8.25 -2.82 -6.11
C ASP A 285 -7.03 -2.78 -7.04
N GLY A 286 -6.52 -1.59 -7.26
CA GLY A 286 -5.33 -1.31 -8.06
C GLY A 286 -4.13 -0.92 -7.21
N ALA A 287 -4.15 -1.24 -5.92
CA ALA A 287 -3.14 -0.82 -4.95
C ALA A 287 -1.70 -1.14 -5.39
N TYR A 288 -1.51 -2.22 -6.15
CA TYR A 288 -0.22 -2.59 -6.72
C TYR A 288 -0.11 -2.21 -8.20
N GLY A 289 -0.97 -2.77 -9.04
CA GLY A 289 -0.72 -2.81 -10.48
C GLY A 289 -1.41 -1.72 -11.30
N ALA A 290 -2.33 -0.90 -10.73
CA ALA A 290 -3.03 0.12 -11.51
C ALA A 290 -2.06 1.14 -12.17
N VAL A 291 -0.94 1.43 -11.54
CA VAL A 291 0.08 2.37 -12.08
C VAL A 291 0.73 1.84 -13.37
N ALA A 292 0.66 0.53 -13.64
CA ALA A 292 1.13 -0.06 -14.90
C ALA A 292 0.27 0.36 -16.11
N ALA A 293 -0.92 0.94 -15.91
CA ALA A 293 -1.72 1.55 -16.96
C ALA A 293 -1.03 2.74 -17.65
N SER A 294 0.01 3.31 -17.04
CA SER A 294 0.86 4.31 -17.68
C SER A 294 1.62 3.75 -18.88
N LEU A 295 1.82 2.42 -18.94
CA LEU A 295 2.55 1.75 -20.01
C LEU A 295 1.64 1.45 -21.21
N PRO A 296 1.93 1.98 -22.42
CA PRO A 296 1.13 1.70 -23.62
C PRO A 296 1.00 0.20 -23.93
N GLU A 297 2.03 -0.60 -23.62
CA GLU A 297 2.04 -2.05 -23.82
C GLU A 297 1.09 -2.82 -22.91
N LEU A 298 0.59 -2.22 -21.83
CA LEU A 298 -0.40 -2.78 -20.92
C LEU A 298 -1.78 -2.12 -21.05
N ALA A 299 -1.97 -1.22 -22.01
CA ALA A 299 -3.21 -0.47 -22.20
C ALA A 299 -4.44 -1.38 -22.37
N GLU A 300 -4.31 -2.49 -23.11
CA GLU A 300 -5.40 -3.47 -23.29
C GLU A 300 -5.75 -4.17 -21.96
N ALA A 301 -4.74 -4.63 -21.22
CA ALA A 301 -4.96 -5.33 -19.96
C ALA A 301 -5.58 -4.41 -18.87
N THR A 302 -5.37 -3.10 -18.95
CA THR A 302 -5.81 -2.11 -17.98
C THR A 302 -6.98 -1.24 -18.46
N ALA A 303 -7.51 -1.47 -19.67
CA ALA A 303 -8.52 -0.62 -20.31
C ALA A 303 -9.76 -0.37 -19.44
N GLY A 304 -10.24 -1.38 -18.69
CA GLY A 304 -11.40 -1.28 -17.83
C GLY A 304 -11.21 -0.37 -16.59
N LEU A 305 -9.99 0.09 -16.27
CA LEU A 305 -9.78 1.08 -15.19
C LEU A 305 -10.57 2.37 -15.43
N SER A 306 -10.66 2.82 -16.69
CA SER A 306 -11.44 4.00 -17.07
C SER A 306 -12.95 3.82 -16.87
N ARG A 307 -13.45 2.59 -16.70
CA ARG A 307 -14.87 2.26 -16.46
C ARG A 307 -15.18 2.01 -14.99
N ALA A 308 -14.17 1.87 -14.12
CA ALA A 308 -14.38 1.68 -12.69
C ALA A 308 -15.14 2.85 -12.06
N ARG A 309 -16.06 2.58 -11.15
CA ARG A 309 -16.75 3.61 -10.35
C ARG A 309 -15.88 4.06 -9.17
N SER A 310 -15.01 3.18 -8.66
CA SER A 310 -13.99 3.52 -7.68
C SER A 310 -12.72 2.70 -7.87
N LEU A 311 -11.57 3.28 -7.51
CA LEU A 311 -10.26 2.70 -7.67
C LEU A 311 -9.41 3.00 -6.43
N ALA A 312 -8.76 1.98 -5.87
CA ALA A 312 -7.77 2.12 -4.81
C ALA A 312 -6.36 1.97 -5.36
N ILE A 313 -5.44 2.83 -4.94
CA ILE A 313 -4.03 2.85 -5.37
C ILE A 313 -3.13 3.03 -4.16
N ASP A 314 -1.94 2.40 -4.15
CA ASP A 314 -0.89 2.66 -3.16
C ASP A 314 0.34 3.29 -3.83
N ALA A 315 0.50 4.59 -3.68
CA ALA A 315 1.67 5.30 -4.19
C ALA A 315 2.96 4.87 -3.47
N HIS A 316 2.86 4.39 -2.23
CA HIS A 316 4.00 3.87 -1.47
C HIS A 316 4.42 2.45 -1.88
N LYS A 317 3.72 1.82 -2.85
CA LYS A 317 4.14 0.57 -3.49
C LYS A 317 4.98 0.87 -4.72
N TRP A 318 4.45 0.73 -5.90
CA TRP A 318 5.23 0.82 -7.14
C TRP A 318 5.69 2.24 -7.54
N LEU A 319 5.12 3.31 -6.94
CA LEU A 319 5.61 4.68 -7.17
C LEU A 319 6.73 5.09 -6.20
N SER A 320 7.16 4.21 -5.32
CA SER A 320 8.27 4.46 -4.37
C SER A 320 8.10 5.70 -3.49
N VAL A 321 6.87 6.11 -3.23
CA VAL A 321 6.59 7.18 -2.26
C VAL A 321 6.83 6.64 -0.85
N PRO A 322 7.49 7.36 0.07
CA PRO A 322 7.65 6.91 1.45
C PRO A 322 6.31 6.54 2.11
N VAL A 323 6.28 5.46 2.87
CA VAL A 323 5.11 4.99 3.63
C VAL A 323 4.68 6.08 4.63
N GLU A 324 3.40 6.44 4.71
CA GLU A 324 2.24 5.86 4.04
C GLU A 324 1.67 6.84 3.00
N CYS A 325 1.19 6.31 1.87
CA CYS A 325 0.50 7.11 0.85
C CYS A 325 -0.35 6.19 -0.03
N GLY A 326 -1.63 6.03 0.34
CA GLY A 326 -2.67 5.44 -0.50
C GLY A 326 -3.53 6.52 -1.15
N CYS A 327 -4.30 6.17 -2.16
CA CYS A 327 -5.23 7.06 -2.86
C CYS A 327 -6.54 6.34 -3.16
N ALA A 328 -7.65 6.91 -2.77
CA ALA A 328 -8.99 6.49 -3.18
C ALA A 328 -9.50 7.43 -4.27
N LEU A 329 -9.96 6.88 -5.37
CA LEU A 329 -10.60 7.61 -6.47
C LEU A 329 -12.05 7.13 -6.60
N VAL A 330 -12.98 8.06 -6.75
CA VAL A 330 -14.42 7.77 -6.97
C VAL A 330 -14.94 8.66 -8.09
N ARG A 331 -15.58 8.06 -9.08
CA ARG A 331 -16.05 8.74 -10.29
C ARG A 331 -17.11 9.81 -10.02
N ASP A 332 -17.98 9.59 -9.05
CA ASP A 332 -18.99 10.53 -8.61
C ASP A 332 -18.56 11.15 -7.27
N GLY A 333 -17.93 12.32 -7.37
CA GLY A 333 -17.47 13.09 -6.21
C GLY A 333 -18.61 13.58 -5.32
N ALA A 334 -19.78 13.89 -5.90
CA ALA A 334 -20.94 14.32 -5.14
C ALA A 334 -21.49 13.16 -4.29
N LEU A 335 -21.59 11.98 -4.86
CA LEU A 335 -21.97 10.76 -4.13
C LEU A 335 -20.97 10.41 -3.03
N LEU A 336 -19.66 10.55 -3.30
CA LEU A 336 -18.64 10.33 -2.28
C LEU A 336 -18.79 11.29 -1.11
N ARG A 337 -19.03 12.57 -1.41
CA ARG A 337 -19.31 13.58 -0.38
C ARG A 337 -20.56 13.24 0.42
N ASP A 338 -21.64 12.86 -0.25
CA ASP A 338 -22.89 12.45 0.40
C ASP A 338 -22.70 11.25 1.35
N ALA A 339 -21.83 10.31 0.97
CA ALA A 339 -21.51 9.15 1.80
C ALA A 339 -20.79 9.49 3.12
N PHE A 340 -20.02 10.58 3.17
CA PHE A 340 -19.13 10.90 4.31
C PHE A 340 -19.38 12.26 4.96
N SER A 341 -19.98 13.24 4.25
CA SER A 341 -20.04 14.61 4.75
C SER A 341 -20.79 14.71 6.08
N LEU A 342 -20.11 15.28 7.06
CA LEU A 342 -20.65 15.69 8.34
C LEU A 342 -19.91 16.97 8.78
N VAL A 343 -20.53 18.14 8.56
CA VAL A 343 -19.91 19.43 8.86
C VAL A 343 -20.44 19.98 10.18
N PRO A 344 -19.68 19.86 11.28
CA PRO A 344 -20.09 20.41 12.56
C PRO A 344 -20.12 21.96 12.52
N PRO A 345 -20.90 22.60 13.42
CA PRO A 345 -21.09 24.06 13.37
C PRO A 345 -19.80 24.88 13.38
N TYR A 346 -18.76 24.43 14.10
CA TYR A 346 -17.48 25.15 14.21
C TYR A 346 -16.59 25.07 12.97
N LEU A 347 -16.92 24.18 12.02
CA LEU A 347 -16.22 24.04 10.74
C LEU A 347 -17.00 24.59 9.54
N ARG A 348 -18.19 25.18 9.78
CA ARG A 348 -18.97 25.76 8.69
C ARG A 348 -18.27 27.01 8.15
N THR A 349 -17.82 26.93 6.93
CA THR A 349 -17.23 28.04 6.17
C THR A 349 -18.00 28.22 4.87
N GLU A 350 -17.93 29.43 4.30
CA GLU A 350 -18.47 29.68 2.95
C GLU A 350 -17.34 29.47 1.95
N GLU A 351 -17.63 28.74 0.87
CA GLU A 351 -16.68 28.49 -0.21
C GLU A 351 -16.16 29.81 -0.80
N GLY A 352 -14.84 29.91 -0.95
CA GLY A 352 -14.19 31.12 -1.48
C GLY A 352 -14.18 32.34 -0.54
N LYS A 353 -14.61 32.20 0.73
CA LYS A 353 -14.55 33.26 1.73
C LYS A 353 -13.68 32.90 2.93
N GLY A 354 -12.77 33.82 3.28
CA GLY A 354 -11.88 33.64 4.42
C GLY A 354 -11.04 32.34 4.31
N PHE A 355 -11.09 31.50 5.33
CA PHE A 355 -10.41 30.19 5.34
C PHE A 355 -11.21 29.06 4.66
N GLY A 356 -12.31 29.37 3.94
CA GLY A 356 -13.23 28.38 3.35
C GLY A 356 -12.59 27.49 2.28
N GLY A 357 -11.93 28.08 1.30
CA GLY A 357 -11.27 27.36 0.20
C GLY A 357 -12.22 26.48 -0.63
N LEU A 358 -11.70 25.36 -1.10
CA LEU A 358 -12.46 24.31 -1.78
C LEU A 358 -13.24 23.45 -0.77
N PRO A 359 -14.19 22.60 -1.22
CA PRO A 359 -14.81 21.60 -0.34
C PRO A 359 -13.78 20.78 0.39
N TRP A 360 -13.99 20.56 1.69
CA TRP A 360 -12.99 19.99 2.57
C TRP A 360 -12.83 18.50 2.35
N PHE A 361 -11.60 17.99 2.31
CA PHE A 361 -11.30 16.56 2.20
C PHE A 361 -11.92 15.71 3.32
N SER A 362 -12.12 16.28 4.51
CA SER A 362 -12.81 15.61 5.62
C SER A 362 -14.26 15.24 5.32
N GLU A 363 -14.85 15.82 4.27
CA GLU A 363 -16.19 15.48 3.80
C GLU A 363 -16.21 14.31 2.80
N TYR A 364 -15.05 13.80 2.36
CA TYR A 364 -14.92 12.75 1.36
C TYR A 364 -14.35 11.43 1.91
N GLY A 365 -14.14 11.35 3.22
CA GLY A 365 -13.59 10.17 3.86
C GLY A 365 -13.73 10.19 5.37
N PRO A 366 -13.30 9.12 6.07
CA PRO A 366 -13.51 8.97 7.50
C PRO A 366 -12.60 9.82 8.38
N GLN A 367 -11.58 10.46 7.82
CA GLN A 367 -10.56 11.20 8.59
C GLN A 367 -10.88 12.68 8.67
N GLN A 368 -10.98 13.22 9.88
CA GLN A 368 -11.08 14.66 10.11
C GLN A 368 -9.70 15.31 10.03
N THR A 369 -8.75 14.87 10.85
CA THR A 369 -7.36 15.34 10.77
C THR A 369 -6.58 14.46 9.80
N ARG A 370 -5.91 15.09 8.83
CA ARG A 370 -5.17 14.41 7.75
C ARG A 370 -3.77 14.98 7.62
N GLY A 371 -2.78 14.10 7.51
CA GLY A 371 -1.39 14.48 7.30
C GLY A 371 -1.11 14.97 5.88
N PHE A 372 -0.02 15.70 5.69
CA PHE A 372 0.39 16.26 4.40
C PHE A 372 1.09 15.23 3.51
N ARG A 373 0.38 14.16 3.13
CA ARG A 373 0.87 13.09 2.25
C ARG A 373 1.17 13.56 0.83
N ALA A 374 0.48 14.61 0.40
CA ALA A 374 0.59 15.11 -0.98
C ALA A 374 1.98 15.65 -1.31
N LEU A 375 2.72 16.20 -0.35
CA LEU A 375 4.03 16.79 -0.65
C LEU A 375 5.03 15.74 -1.13
N LYS A 376 5.11 14.60 -0.44
CA LYS A 376 6.00 13.50 -0.84
C LYS A 376 5.58 12.84 -2.16
N LEU A 377 4.29 12.67 -2.39
CA LEU A 377 3.75 12.19 -3.66
C LEU A 377 4.09 13.15 -4.81
N TRP A 378 3.77 14.43 -4.64
CA TRP A 378 4.03 15.47 -5.63
C TRP A 378 5.52 15.61 -5.97
N MET A 379 6.41 15.65 -4.96
CA MET A 379 7.85 15.75 -5.19
C MET A 379 8.39 14.50 -5.89
N THR A 380 7.94 13.31 -5.52
CA THR A 380 8.34 12.06 -6.19
C THR A 380 7.94 12.07 -7.66
N LEU A 381 6.64 12.34 -7.95
CA LEU A 381 6.14 12.38 -9.32
C LEU A 381 6.78 13.49 -10.16
N ARG A 382 6.95 14.68 -9.57
CA ARG A 382 7.58 15.82 -10.27
C ARG A 382 9.05 15.57 -10.60
N THR A 383 9.77 14.87 -9.73
CA THR A 383 11.20 14.57 -9.92
C THR A 383 11.40 13.45 -10.95
N ALA A 384 10.59 12.41 -10.89
CA ALA A 384 10.67 11.29 -11.84
C ALA A 384 10.08 11.64 -13.22
N GLY A 385 9.00 12.42 -13.25
CA GLY A 385 8.19 12.62 -14.45
C GLY A 385 7.49 11.33 -14.91
N ARG A 386 6.61 11.43 -15.89
CA ARG A 386 5.95 10.26 -16.49
C ARG A 386 6.97 9.27 -17.06
N ASP A 387 7.93 9.77 -17.84
CA ASP A 387 8.94 8.93 -18.49
C ASP A 387 9.78 8.14 -17.48
N GLY A 388 10.17 8.76 -16.36
CA GLY A 388 10.92 8.09 -15.29
C GLY A 388 10.11 7.03 -14.57
N ILE A 389 8.81 7.28 -14.33
CA ILE A 389 7.89 6.30 -13.74
C ILE A 389 7.71 5.10 -14.69
N GLU A 390 7.43 5.35 -15.97
CA GLU A 390 7.28 4.31 -16.98
C GLU A 390 8.56 3.49 -17.14
N ALA A 391 9.73 4.14 -17.18
CA ALA A 391 11.03 3.46 -17.27
C ALA A 391 11.28 2.56 -16.04
N MET A 392 10.95 3.02 -14.83
CA MET A 392 11.06 2.24 -13.60
C MET A 392 10.15 1.01 -13.62
N ILE A 393 8.87 1.18 -13.97
CA ILE A 393 7.90 0.07 -14.04
C ILE A 393 8.35 -0.95 -15.10
N ARG A 394 8.75 -0.50 -16.29
CA ARG A 394 9.28 -1.34 -17.37
C ARG A 394 10.52 -2.12 -16.94
N GLY A 395 11.44 -1.45 -16.23
CA GLY A 395 12.63 -2.07 -15.65
C GLY A 395 12.28 -3.21 -14.67
N ASN A 396 11.35 -2.98 -13.75
CA ASN A 396 10.92 -4.00 -12.80
C ASN A 396 10.24 -5.20 -13.50
N ILE A 397 9.38 -4.96 -14.51
CA ILE A 397 8.78 -6.03 -15.32
C ILE A 397 9.86 -6.82 -16.08
N ALA A 398 10.85 -6.13 -16.65
CA ALA A 398 11.95 -6.79 -17.33
C ALA A 398 12.79 -7.68 -16.40
N MET A 399 13.03 -7.25 -15.15
CA MET A 399 13.74 -8.07 -14.15
C MET A 399 12.91 -9.28 -13.73
N ALA A 400 11.60 -9.14 -13.54
CA ALA A 400 10.70 -10.28 -13.30
C ALA A 400 10.68 -11.25 -14.50
N GLY A 401 10.67 -10.73 -15.72
CA GLY A 401 10.79 -11.53 -16.94
C GLY A 401 12.13 -12.28 -17.05
N ARG A 402 13.24 -11.67 -16.54
CA ARG A 402 14.52 -12.37 -16.43
C ARG A 402 14.45 -13.54 -15.44
N LEU A 403 13.88 -13.29 -14.24
CA LEU A 403 13.69 -14.32 -13.22
C LEU A 403 12.84 -15.47 -13.77
N MET A 404 11.71 -15.15 -14.40
CA MET A 404 10.83 -16.12 -15.04
C MET A 404 11.60 -17.04 -16.02
N LYS A 405 12.40 -16.45 -16.93
CA LYS A 405 13.19 -17.22 -17.91
C LYS A 405 14.23 -18.14 -17.24
N GLN A 406 14.86 -17.70 -16.16
CA GLN A 406 15.81 -18.52 -15.40
C GLN A 406 15.13 -19.66 -14.68
N VAL A 407 13.96 -19.41 -14.08
CA VAL A 407 13.14 -20.45 -13.43
C VAL A 407 12.70 -21.50 -14.46
N ASP A 408 12.19 -21.06 -15.62
CA ASP A 408 11.69 -21.96 -16.68
C ASP A 408 12.83 -22.80 -17.32
N ALA A 409 14.07 -22.28 -17.33
CA ALA A 409 15.23 -22.96 -17.87
C ALA A 409 15.91 -23.94 -16.87
N ALA A 410 15.65 -23.83 -15.58
CA ALA A 410 16.29 -24.64 -14.54
C ALA A 410 15.49 -25.92 -14.28
N PRO A 411 16.13 -27.12 -14.35
CA PRO A 411 15.43 -28.41 -14.17
C PRO A 411 14.95 -28.63 -12.73
N ASP A 412 15.56 -27.95 -11.78
CA ASP A 412 15.30 -27.99 -10.34
C ASP A 412 14.41 -26.85 -9.82
N LEU A 413 13.82 -26.06 -10.73
CA LEU A 413 12.84 -25.04 -10.38
C LEU A 413 11.54 -25.27 -11.15
N GLU A 414 10.44 -24.81 -10.59
CA GLU A 414 9.10 -24.87 -11.21
C GLU A 414 8.37 -23.54 -10.99
N ARG A 415 7.93 -22.93 -12.08
CA ARG A 415 7.06 -21.75 -12.02
C ARG A 415 5.60 -22.17 -11.80
N LEU A 416 4.91 -21.52 -10.84
CA LEU A 416 3.57 -21.90 -10.41
C LEU A 416 2.45 -20.97 -10.92
N ALA A 417 2.79 -19.81 -11.49
CA ALA A 417 1.81 -18.85 -12.03
C ALA A 417 2.37 -18.07 -13.24
N PRO A 418 1.52 -17.48 -14.08
CA PRO A 418 1.93 -16.49 -15.08
C PRO A 418 2.58 -15.26 -14.42
N VAL A 419 3.34 -14.49 -15.20
CA VAL A 419 4.07 -13.28 -14.76
C VAL A 419 3.59 -12.07 -15.56
N PRO A 420 2.39 -11.56 -15.31
CA PRO A 420 1.84 -10.44 -16.07
C PRO A 420 2.47 -9.08 -15.70
N LEU A 421 3.00 -8.94 -14.49
CA LEU A 421 3.64 -7.74 -13.97
C LEU A 421 5.03 -8.07 -13.39
N SER A 422 5.30 -7.67 -12.14
CA SER A 422 6.64 -7.82 -11.55
C SER A 422 6.72 -8.87 -10.43
N ILE A 423 5.78 -9.83 -10.37
CA ILE A 423 5.75 -10.91 -9.38
C ILE A 423 6.01 -12.25 -10.06
N VAL A 424 6.94 -13.04 -9.51
CA VAL A 424 7.24 -14.41 -9.94
C VAL A 424 7.00 -15.37 -8.78
N CYS A 425 6.10 -16.34 -8.99
CA CYS A 425 5.82 -17.41 -8.03
C CYS A 425 6.43 -18.71 -8.55
N PHE A 426 7.34 -19.30 -7.77
CA PHE A 426 8.07 -20.48 -8.16
C PHE A 426 8.44 -21.33 -6.94
N ARG A 427 8.96 -22.53 -7.16
CA ARG A 427 9.47 -23.40 -6.10
C ARG A 427 10.70 -24.20 -6.54
N TYR A 428 11.48 -24.66 -5.60
CA TYR A 428 12.57 -25.62 -5.81
C TYR A 428 12.01 -27.03 -5.79
N VAL A 429 12.39 -27.83 -6.80
CA VAL A 429 11.92 -29.21 -7.00
C VAL A 429 13.13 -30.09 -7.25
N PRO A 430 13.68 -30.78 -6.21
CA PRO A 430 14.79 -31.68 -6.39
C PRO A 430 14.39 -32.90 -7.24
N GLU A 431 15.36 -33.51 -7.87
CA GLU A 431 15.16 -34.72 -8.68
C GLU A 431 14.42 -35.81 -7.88
N GLY A 432 13.44 -36.47 -8.49
CA GLY A 432 12.64 -37.54 -7.87
C GLY A 432 11.61 -37.10 -6.84
N ALA A 433 11.38 -35.78 -6.60
CA ALA A 433 10.43 -35.30 -5.59
C ALA A 433 9.11 -34.74 -6.16
N ARG A 434 8.90 -34.77 -7.48
CA ARG A 434 7.76 -34.09 -8.15
C ARG A 434 6.39 -34.59 -7.67
N ASP A 435 6.26 -35.80 -7.23
CA ASP A 435 4.98 -36.44 -6.87
C ASP A 435 4.66 -36.32 -5.36
N ASP A 436 5.52 -35.69 -4.56
CA ASP A 436 5.33 -35.51 -3.10
C ASP A 436 5.12 -34.04 -2.76
N GLU A 437 3.89 -33.55 -2.95
CA GLU A 437 3.53 -32.15 -2.71
C GLU A 437 3.77 -31.71 -1.26
N ALA A 438 3.45 -32.55 -0.27
CA ALA A 438 3.65 -32.21 1.14
C ALA A 438 5.13 -32.04 1.49
N ARG A 439 6.00 -32.88 0.92
CA ARG A 439 7.45 -32.77 1.06
C ARG A 439 7.97 -31.50 0.37
N LEU A 440 7.48 -31.18 -0.83
CA LEU A 440 7.86 -29.98 -1.57
C LEU A 440 7.45 -28.69 -0.82
N ASP A 441 6.26 -28.66 -0.24
CA ASP A 441 5.78 -27.53 0.54
C ASP A 441 6.65 -27.30 1.78
N ALA A 442 6.93 -28.37 2.55
CA ALA A 442 7.80 -28.29 3.73
C ALA A 442 9.24 -27.89 3.36
N LEU A 443 9.77 -28.41 2.25
CA LEU A 443 11.11 -28.08 1.75
C LEU A 443 11.18 -26.60 1.37
N ASN A 444 10.25 -26.10 0.56
CA ASN A 444 10.28 -24.71 0.09
C ASN A 444 10.04 -23.68 1.21
N LYS A 445 9.29 -24.06 2.25
CA LYS A 445 9.18 -23.26 3.46
C LYS A 445 10.54 -23.09 4.15
N ARG A 446 11.29 -24.19 4.34
CA ARG A 446 12.65 -24.13 4.93
C ARG A 446 13.61 -23.33 4.05
N ILE A 447 13.53 -23.49 2.71
CA ILE A 447 14.33 -22.72 1.76
C ILE A 447 14.08 -21.23 1.93
N MET A 448 12.81 -20.81 2.01
CA MET A 448 12.46 -19.42 2.25
C MET A 448 13.09 -18.88 3.55
N GLU A 449 12.90 -19.61 4.65
CA GLU A 449 13.43 -19.22 5.96
C GLU A 449 14.97 -19.11 5.94
N ARG A 450 15.64 -20.03 5.24
CA ARG A 450 17.09 -20.01 5.08
C ARG A 450 17.58 -18.85 4.23
N VAL A 451 16.97 -18.61 3.07
CA VAL A 451 17.31 -17.47 2.20
C VAL A 451 17.17 -16.13 2.96
N GLN A 452 16.11 -15.99 3.75
CA GLN A 452 15.89 -14.81 4.59
C GLN A 452 16.97 -14.65 5.67
N SER A 453 17.33 -15.74 6.36
CA SER A 453 18.29 -15.70 7.49
C SER A 453 19.74 -15.57 7.04
N GLU A 454 20.12 -16.08 5.87
CA GLU A 454 21.46 -15.93 5.30
C GLU A 454 21.72 -14.52 4.74
N GLY A 455 20.68 -13.71 4.56
CA GLY A 455 20.78 -12.29 4.20
C GLY A 455 21.24 -12.01 2.75
N GLY A 456 21.42 -13.03 1.92
CA GLY A 456 21.85 -12.88 0.53
C GLY A 456 20.76 -12.33 -0.39
N ALA A 457 19.50 -12.66 -0.09
CA ALA A 457 18.28 -12.15 -0.72
C ALA A 457 17.12 -12.27 0.26
N PHE A 458 15.99 -11.66 -0.05
CA PHE A 458 14.76 -11.81 0.73
C PHE A 458 13.58 -12.11 -0.19
N VAL A 459 12.88 -13.21 0.06
CA VAL A 459 11.64 -13.60 -0.64
C VAL A 459 10.53 -13.83 0.36
N SER A 460 9.29 -13.61 -0.04
CA SER A 460 8.10 -14.02 0.71
C SER A 460 7.55 -15.33 0.15
N SER A 461 6.41 -15.77 0.66
CA SER A 461 5.69 -16.93 0.16
C SER A 461 4.24 -16.60 -0.15
N THR A 462 3.61 -17.50 -0.90
CA THR A 462 2.17 -17.58 -1.08
C THR A 462 1.78 -19.04 -1.33
N THR A 463 0.48 -19.31 -1.42
CA THR A 463 -0.06 -20.59 -1.83
C THR A 463 -0.78 -20.44 -3.16
N ILE A 464 -0.38 -21.20 -4.17
CA ILE A 464 -0.99 -21.22 -5.49
C ILE A 464 -1.66 -22.58 -5.71
N ARG A 465 -2.98 -22.58 -5.79
CA ARG A 465 -3.77 -23.83 -5.95
C ARG A 465 -3.38 -24.92 -4.94
N GLY A 466 -3.22 -24.54 -3.69
CA GLY A 466 -2.86 -25.44 -2.59
C GLY A 466 -1.38 -25.77 -2.50
N ARG A 467 -0.50 -25.28 -3.39
CA ARG A 467 0.95 -25.52 -3.40
C ARG A 467 1.71 -24.33 -2.85
N PHE A 468 2.67 -24.59 -1.95
CA PHE A 468 3.55 -23.54 -1.42
C PHE A 468 4.46 -22.99 -2.52
N ALA A 469 4.52 -21.68 -2.64
CA ALA A 469 5.35 -20.96 -3.59
C ALA A 469 6.28 -19.97 -2.89
N LEU A 470 7.54 -19.95 -3.27
CA LEU A 470 8.40 -18.79 -3.10
C LEU A 470 7.86 -17.69 -3.99
N ARG A 471 7.77 -16.47 -3.45
CA ARG A 471 7.20 -15.34 -4.15
C ARG A 471 8.18 -14.17 -4.15
N ALA A 472 8.66 -13.82 -5.34
CA ALA A 472 9.53 -12.68 -5.56
C ALA A 472 8.77 -11.55 -6.27
N CYS A 473 8.71 -10.38 -5.63
CA CYS A 473 8.12 -9.17 -6.19
C CYS A 473 9.21 -8.13 -6.45
N VAL A 474 9.43 -7.79 -7.70
CA VAL A 474 10.45 -6.82 -8.11
C VAL A 474 9.84 -5.42 -8.12
N LEU A 475 10.17 -4.62 -7.11
CA LEU A 475 9.69 -3.24 -6.98
C LEU A 475 10.81 -2.22 -6.72
N HIS A 476 12.01 -2.67 -6.43
CA HIS A 476 13.12 -1.78 -6.19
C HIS A 476 13.62 -1.18 -7.52
N TYR A 477 13.69 0.15 -7.63
CA TYR A 477 14.09 0.85 -8.84
C TYR A 477 15.56 0.64 -9.24
N GLY A 478 16.39 0.15 -8.33
CA GLY A 478 17.81 -0.17 -8.55
C GLY A 478 18.10 -1.66 -8.64
N THR A 479 17.09 -2.53 -8.80
CA THR A 479 17.33 -3.97 -9.02
C THR A 479 17.94 -4.18 -10.40
N GLU A 480 19.09 -4.85 -10.44
CA GLU A 480 19.86 -5.14 -11.63
C GLU A 480 19.82 -6.65 -11.98
N PRO A 481 20.25 -7.05 -13.20
CA PRO A 481 20.32 -8.46 -13.59
C PRO A 481 21.09 -9.35 -12.61
N ALA A 482 22.18 -8.85 -12.04
CA ALA A 482 23.00 -9.58 -11.07
C ALA A 482 22.26 -9.87 -9.75
N ASP A 483 21.30 -9.03 -9.35
CA ASP A 483 20.47 -9.23 -8.15
C ASP A 483 19.51 -10.40 -8.35
N VAL A 484 18.91 -10.47 -9.54
CA VAL A 484 18.05 -11.60 -9.95
C VAL A 484 18.83 -12.90 -10.00
N ASP A 485 20.04 -12.88 -10.59
CA ASP A 485 20.93 -14.03 -10.68
C ASP A 485 21.33 -14.52 -9.27
N SER A 486 21.59 -13.58 -8.35
CA SER A 486 21.90 -13.86 -6.95
C SER A 486 20.71 -14.52 -6.22
N LEU A 487 19.47 -14.10 -6.49
CA LEU A 487 18.28 -14.71 -5.91
C LEU A 487 18.15 -16.18 -6.33
N VAL A 488 18.29 -16.48 -7.63
CA VAL A 488 18.20 -17.86 -8.14
C VAL A 488 19.32 -18.74 -7.53
N ALA A 489 20.54 -18.21 -7.47
CA ALA A 489 21.66 -18.90 -6.84
C ALA A 489 21.41 -19.18 -5.34
N ALA A 490 20.89 -18.22 -4.59
CA ALA A 490 20.58 -18.36 -3.17
C ALA A 490 19.50 -19.43 -2.93
N VAL A 491 18.42 -19.43 -3.74
CA VAL A 491 17.35 -20.44 -3.63
C VAL A 491 17.87 -21.84 -3.93
N ARG A 492 18.68 -22.01 -4.98
CA ARG A 492 19.26 -23.32 -5.33
C ARG A 492 20.26 -23.80 -4.29
N HIS A 493 21.11 -22.91 -3.76
CA HIS A 493 22.04 -23.23 -2.68
C HIS A 493 21.30 -23.68 -1.42
N ALA A 494 20.31 -22.92 -0.97
CA ALA A 494 19.47 -23.27 0.18
C ALA A 494 18.70 -24.58 -0.06
N GLY A 495 18.22 -24.81 -1.29
CA GLY A 495 17.53 -26.03 -1.69
C GLY A 495 18.40 -27.26 -1.56
N ALA A 496 19.62 -27.24 -2.12
CA ALA A 496 20.57 -28.33 -2.02
C ALA A 496 20.97 -28.64 -0.56
N ALA A 497 21.20 -27.60 0.26
CA ALA A 497 21.53 -27.78 1.67
C ALA A 497 20.35 -28.36 2.47
N CYS A 498 19.12 -27.87 2.27
CA CYS A 498 17.93 -28.40 2.95
C CYS A 498 17.61 -29.85 2.58
N VAL A 499 17.93 -30.30 1.36
CA VAL A 499 17.80 -31.73 0.95
C VAL A 499 18.77 -32.60 1.71
N LEU A 500 20.05 -32.21 1.84
CA LEU A 500 21.07 -32.96 2.56
C LEU A 500 20.78 -33.11 4.06
N GLU A 501 20.17 -32.12 4.68
CA GLU A 501 19.76 -32.13 6.10
C GLU A 501 18.58 -33.07 6.39
N THR A 502 17.90 -33.60 5.35
CA THR A 502 16.71 -34.46 5.49
C THR A 502 17.03 -35.93 5.27
N VAL A 503 18.25 -36.26 4.83
CA VAL A 503 18.80 -37.61 4.68
C VAL A 503 19.60 -37.98 5.93
#